data_03e23d97040cd90ad4a75d60cf964c6e
#
_entry.id   03e23d97040cd90ad4a75d60cf964c6e
#
_cell.length_a   1.000
_cell.length_b   1.000
_cell.length_c   1.000
_cell.angle_alpha   90.00
_cell.angle_beta   90.00
_cell.angle_gamma   90.00
#
_symmetry.space_group_name_H-M   'P 1'
#
loop_
_entity.id
_entity.type
_entity.pdbx_description
1 polymer ?
#
loop_
_entity_poly.entity_id
_entity_poly.type
_entity_poly.pdbx_seq_one_letter_code
_entity_poly.pdbx_strand_id
1 'polypeptide(L)'
;GAGVIMITHDLGVVAGMADRVAVMYAGRIVETGDVDDIFYRSRMPYTIGLLGSLPRLDARKDSALATLEGNPPSLLELPRGCPFIPRCPMAQAECAQGEPELALVERGGADSEEVGSGAQYSACHRRDEIERDQLDYSHIYPVPALKTAETMSLPHAERPEVLRVTDLVKEFPLMKGAVFKRRVGTVHAVDGVSFDVRR
;
A
#
# COMPACT_ATOMS: atom_id res chain seq x y z
N GLY A 1 -14.06 -29.58 0.66
CA GLY A 1 -13.13 -28.57 0.19
C GLY A 1 -12.19 -28.13 1.32
N ALA A 2 -11.00 -27.68 1.01
CA ALA A 2 -10.05 -27.11 1.98
C ALA A 2 -10.15 -25.60 1.96
N GLY A 3 -10.16 -24.95 3.14
CA GLY A 3 -9.97 -23.51 3.26
C GLY A 3 -8.50 -23.17 3.12
N VAL A 4 -8.18 -22.07 2.41
CA VAL A 4 -6.81 -21.58 2.22
C VAL A 4 -6.71 -20.18 2.81
N ILE A 5 -5.68 -19.95 3.63
CA ILE A 5 -5.32 -18.60 4.10
C ILE A 5 -3.99 -18.25 3.44
N MET A 6 -3.98 -17.12 2.73
CA MET A 6 -2.78 -16.60 2.08
C MET A 6 -2.40 -15.25 2.68
N ILE A 7 -1.13 -15.09 3.05
CA ILE A 7 -0.57 -13.82 3.51
C ILE A 7 0.37 -13.32 2.40
N THR A 8 0.05 -12.18 1.84
CA THR A 8 0.81 -11.58 0.73
C THR A 8 0.70 -10.06 0.74
N HIS A 9 1.63 -9.40 0.09
CA HIS A 9 1.55 -7.96 -0.23
C HIS A 9 1.24 -7.72 -1.72
N ASP A 10 1.04 -8.79 -2.49
CA ASP A 10 0.71 -8.71 -3.91
C ASP A 10 -0.81 -8.68 -4.09
N LEU A 11 -1.34 -7.47 -4.32
CA LEU A 11 -2.77 -7.24 -4.50
C LEU A 11 -3.31 -7.85 -5.81
N GLY A 12 -2.47 -8.02 -6.83
CA GLY A 12 -2.87 -8.69 -8.08
C GLY A 12 -3.19 -10.18 -7.84
N VAL A 13 -2.39 -10.85 -7.02
CA VAL A 13 -2.65 -12.23 -6.61
C VAL A 13 -3.92 -12.32 -5.78
N VAL A 14 -4.12 -11.38 -4.84
CA VAL A 14 -5.34 -11.32 -4.00
C VAL A 14 -6.58 -11.17 -4.87
N ALA A 15 -6.58 -10.24 -5.82
CA ALA A 15 -7.72 -9.98 -6.72
C ALA A 15 -8.13 -11.20 -7.54
N GLY A 16 -7.17 -12.07 -7.91
CA GLY A 16 -7.43 -13.24 -8.75
C GLY A 16 -7.79 -14.52 -8.02
N MET A 17 -7.57 -14.60 -6.69
CA MET A 17 -7.65 -15.88 -5.97
C MET A 17 -8.47 -15.83 -4.68
N ALA A 18 -8.69 -14.67 -4.09
CA ALA A 18 -9.34 -14.55 -2.80
C ALA A 18 -10.85 -14.39 -2.93
N ASP A 19 -11.61 -15.10 -2.08
CA ASP A 19 -13.04 -14.85 -1.89
C ASP A 19 -13.24 -13.66 -0.93
N ARG A 20 -12.44 -13.64 0.15
CA ARG A 20 -12.46 -12.60 1.18
C ARG A 20 -11.07 -12.05 1.46
N VAL A 21 -11.02 -10.78 1.83
CA VAL A 21 -9.77 -10.08 2.10
C VAL A 21 -9.82 -9.48 3.50
N ALA A 22 -8.69 -9.55 4.21
CA ALA A 22 -8.46 -8.80 5.44
C ALA A 22 -7.20 -7.94 5.25
N VAL A 23 -7.38 -6.63 5.26
CA VAL A 23 -6.28 -5.67 5.15
C VAL A 23 -5.72 -5.38 6.54
N MET A 24 -4.41 -5.49 6.69
CA MET A 24 -3.73 -5.27 7.96
C MET A 24 -2.85 -4.03 7.93
N TYR A 25 -2.88 -3.27 9.01
CA TYR A 25 -1.98 -2.15 9.26
C TYR A 25 -1.56 -2.12 10.73
N ALA A 26 -0.28 -1.92 10.99
CA ALA A 26 0.28 -1.84 12.35
C ALA A 26 -0.16 -2.99 13.28
N GLY A 27 -0.24 -4.23 12.75
CA GLY A 27 -0.64 -5.43 13.50
C GLY A 27 -2.14 -5.59 13.74
N ARG A 28 -2.98 -4.73 13.16
CA ARG A 28 -4.44 -4.76 13.28
C ARG A 28 -5.10 -5.05 11.94
N ILE A 29 -6.25 -5.73 11.96
CA ILE A 29 -7.13 -5.75 10.79
C ILE A 29 -7.85 -4.40 10.76
N VAL A 30 -7.64 -3.64 9.68
CA VAL A 30 -8.23 -2.30 9.52
C VAL A 30 -9.42 -2.30 8.57
N GLU A 31 -9.54 -3.30 7.72
CA GLU A 31 -10.68 -3.51 6.86
C GLU A 31 -10.80 -4.98 6.47
N THR A 32 -12.02 -5.50 6.35
CA THR A 32 -12.27 -6.85 5.85
C THR A 32 -13.63 -6.92 5.15
N GLY A 33 -13.70 -7.73 4.10
CA GLY A 33 -14.90 -7.91 3.28
C GLY A 33 -14.65 -8.91 2.16
N ASP A 34 -15.62 -9.05 1.28
CA ASP A 34 -15.43 -9.79 0.04
C ASP A 34 -14.43 -9.05 -0.86
N VAL A 35 -13.79 -9.76 -1.78
CA VAL A 35 -12.73 -9.18 -2.65
C VAL A 35 -13.25 -7.94 -3.38
N ASP A 36 -14.47 -7.97 -3.89
CA ASP A 36 -15.06 -6.84 -4.62
C ASP A 36 -15.33 -5.63 -3.72
N ASP A 37 -15.73 -5.87 -2.45
CA ASP A 37 -15.92 -4.78 -1.48
C ASP A 37 -14.61 -4.06 -1.18
N ILE A 38 -13.53 -4.83 -1.01
CA ILE A 38 -12.22 -4.26 -0.73
C ILE A 38 -11.65 -3.53 -1.94
N PHE A 39 -11.77 -4.08 -3.15
CA PHE A 39 -11.15 -3.50 -4.34
C PHE A 39 -11.93 -2.32 -4.93
N TYR A 40 -13.25 -2.32 -4.82
CA TYR A 40 -14.10 -1.31 -5.47
C TYR A 40 -14.86 -0.41 -4.50
N ARG A 41 -14.94 -0.80 -3.23
CA ARG A 41 -15.75 -0.10 -2.22
C ARG A 41 -15.07 -0.01 -0.85
N SER A 42 -13.75 0.17 -0.84
CA SER A 42 -13.00 0.33 0.42
C SER A 42 -13.50 1.53 1.24
N ARG A 43 -13.50 1.37 2.55
CA ARG A 43 -13.95 2.37 3.53
C ARG A 43 -12.88 2.75 4.55
N MET A 44 -11.66 2.31 4.30
CA MET A 44 -10.49 2.66 5.10
C MET A 44 -9.51 3.46 4.23
N PRO A 45 -9.14 4.70 4.61
CA PRO A 45 -8.21 5.51 3.82
C PRO A 45 -6.90 4.81 3.49
N TYR A 46 -6.37 3.99 4.40
CA TYR A 46 -5.18 3.17 4.11
C TYR A 46 -5.40 2.21 2.93
N THR A 47 -6.51 1.47 2.93
CA THR A 47 -6.84 0.53 1.85
C THR A 47 -7.02 1.26 0.53
N ILE A 48 -7.74 2.39 0.55
CA ILE A 48 -7.95 3.24 -0.64
C ILE A 48 -6.61 3.72 -1.20
N GLY A 49 -5.71 4.21 -0.34
CA GLY A 49 -4.39 4.66 -0.75
C GLY A 49 -3.49 3.51 -1.26
N LEU A 50 -3.59 2.34 -0.64
CA LEU A 50 -2.86 1.14 -1.05
C LEU A 50 -3.27 0.68 -2.45
N LEU A 51 -4.58 0.61 -2.71
CA LEU A 51 -5.14 0.26 -4.02
C LEU A 51 -4.81 1.33 -5.07
N GLY A 52 -4.87 2.61 -4.70
CA GLY A 52 -4.54 3.72 -5.57
C GLY A 52 -3.06 3.83 -5.95
N SER A 53 -2.18 3.20 -5.19
CA SER A 53 -0.76 3.13 -5.53
C SER A 53 -0.41 2.01 -6.53
N LEU A 54 -1.38 1.17 -6.91
CA LEU A 54 -1.17 0.12 -7.89
C LEU A 54 -1.08 0.70 -9.31
N PRO A 55 -0.06 0.30 -10.09
CA PRO A 55 -0.01 0.62 -11.50
C PRO A 55 -1.20 -0.01 -12.23
N ARG A 56 -2.00 0.80 -12.88
CA ARG A 56 -3.12 0.33 -13.71
C ARG A 56 -2.66 0.20 -15.14
N LEU A 57 -2.94 -0.95 -15.79
CA LEU A 57 -2.58 -1.18 -17.19
C LEU A 57 -3.33 -0.27 -18.18
N ASP A 58 -4.51 0.20 -17.76
CA ASP A 58 -5.37 1.11 -18.51
C ASP A 58 -5.08 2.60 -18.22
N ALA A 59 -4.20 2.89 -17.24
CA ALA A 59 -3.82 4.26 -16.94
C ALA A 59 -2.87 4.83 -17.99
N ARG A 60 -2.96 6.15 -18.23
CA ARG A 60 -2.02 6.84 -19.11
C ARG A 60 -0.61 6.72 -18.53
N LYS A 61 0.40 6.55 -19.39
CA LYS A 61 1.81 6.39 -19.00
C LYS A 61 2.39 7.57 -18.21
N ASP A 62 1.75 8.72 -18.31
CA ASP A 62 2.09 9.98 -17.65
C ASP A 62 1.26 10.25 -16.38
N SER A 63 0.39 9.30 -15.99
CA SER A 63 -0.36 9.42 -14.73
C SER A 63 0.58 9.17 -13.56
N ALA A 64 0.73 10.17 -12.69
CA ALA A 64 1.42 9.95 -11.42
C ALA A 64 0.60 8.98 -10.55
N LEU A 65 1.30 8.05 -9.92
CA LEU A 65 0.69 7.19 -8.91
C LEU A 65 0.65 7.96 -7.58
N ALA A 66 -0.44 7.83 -6.84
CA ALA A 66 -0.41 8.34 -5.49
C ALA A 66 0.54 7.53 -4.64
N THR A 67 1.12 8.21 -3.72
CA THR A 67 2.01 7.62 -2.73
C THR A 67 1.42 7.81 -1.35
N LEU A 68 1.44 6.75 -0.57
CA LEU A 68 1.18 6.84 0.86
C LEU A 68 2.40 7.48 1.52
N GLU A 69 2.33 8.79 1.77
CA GLU A 69 3.43 9.53 2.38
C GLU A 69 3.78 9.02 3.78
N GLY A 70 5.03 9.23 4.20
CA GLY A 70 5.53 8.86 5.51
C GLY A 70 5.81 7.36 5.68
N ASN A 71 6.33 7.00 6.86
CA ASN A 71 6.66 5.63 7.23
C ASN A 71 5.58 5.02 8.13
N PRO A 72 5.36 3.69 8.07
CA PRO A 72 4.55 3.01 9.07
C PRO A 72 5.07 3.28 10.48
N PRO A 73 4.19 3.39 11.50
CA PRO A 73 4.61 3.59 12.87
C PRO A 73 5.40 2.39 13.40
N SER A 74 6.25 2.63 14.38
CA SER A 74 6.89 1.55 15.12
C SER A 74 5.84 0.74 15.88
N LEU A 75 5.88 -0.59 15.76
CA LEU A 75 4.99 -1.46 16.53
C LEU A 75 5.25 -1.43 18.03
N LEU A 76 6.44 -0.94 18.45
CA LEU A 76 6.80 -0.76 19.85
C LEU A 76 6.20 0.51 20.46
N GLU A 77 5.84 1.48 19.61
CA GLU A 77 5.33 2.80 20.05
C GLU A 77 4.29 3.29 19.06
N LEU A 78 3.08 2.76 19.19
CA LEU A 78 1.95 3.15 18.36
C LEU A 78 1.41 4.51 18.80
N PRO A 79 0.95 5.37 17.87
CA PRO A 79 0.26 6.60 18.20
C PRO A 79 -1.02 6.32 18.99
N ARG A 80 -1.42 7.26 19.83
CA ARG A 80 -2.74 7.19 20.48
C ARG A 80 -3.84 7.31 19.42
N GLY A 81 -4.92 6.55 19.61
CA GLY A 81 -6.03 6.51 18.67
C GLY A 81 -5.72 5.64 17.44
N CYS A 82 -6.18 6.07 16.28
CA CYS A 82 -6.00 5.34 15.03
C CYS A 82 -4.51 5.27 14.65
N PRO A 83 -3.93 4.08 14.45
CA PRO A 83 -2.52 3.94 14.08
C PRO A 83 -2.14 4.60 12.75
N PHE A 84 -3.12 4.85 11.88
CA PHE A 84 -2.89 5.46 10.58
C PHE A 84 -2.88 6.99 10.60
N ILE A 85 -3.24 7.67 11.71
CA ILE A 85 -3.30 9.14 11.82
C ILE A 85 -2.11 9.87 11.18
N PRO A 86 -0.83 9.50 11.46
CA PRO A 86 0.31 10.26 10.95
C PRO A 86 0.43 10.28 9.41
N ARG A 87 -0.32 9.42 8.74
CA ARG A 87 -0.27 9.23 7.28
C ARG A 87 -1.63 9.39 6.61
N CYS A 88 -2.67 9.66 7.39
CA CYS A 88 -4.04 9.74 6.90
C CYS A 88 -4.39 11.17 6.45
N PRO A 89 -4.64 11.41 5.13
CA PRO A 89 -5.05 12.74 4.66
C PRO A 89 -6.40 13.19 5.23
N MET A 90 -7.22 12.22 5.69
CA MET A 90 -8.54 12.47 6.28
C MET A 90 -8.50 12.55 7.82
N ALA A 91 -7.32 12.62 8.45
CA ALA A 91 -7.21 12.62 9.90
C ALA A 91 -7.93 13.82 10.52
N GLN A 92 -8.70 13.55 11.57
CA GLN A 92 -9.42 14.55 12.37
C GLN A 92 -9.13 14.36 13.87
N ALA A 93 -9.53 15.33 14.69
CA ALA A 93 -9.28 15.30 16.13
C ALA A 93 -9.88 14.07 16.83
N GLU A 94 -11.03 13.59 16.37
CA GLU A 94 -11.66 12.37 16.89
C GLU A 94 -10.83 11.11 16.70
N CYS A 95 -10.06 11.04 15.59
CA CYS A 95 -9.19 9.90 15.33
C CYS A 95 -8.10 9.70 16.39
N ALA A 96 -7.76 10.75 17.14
CA ALA A 96 -6.79 10.69 18.23
C ALA A 96 -7.41 10.33 19.59
N GLN A 97 -8.74 10.34 19.71
CA GLN A 97 -9.43 10.10 20.99
C GLN A 97 -9.50 8.62 21.35
N GLY A 98 -9.53 7.73 20.35
CA GLY A 98 -9.57 6.29 20.53
C GLY A 98 -9.22 5.54 19.26
N GLU A 99 -8.74 4.30 19.42
CA GLU A 99 -8.56 3.38 18.28
C GLU A 99 -9.95 3.01 17.73
N PRO A 100 -10.19 3.17 16.41
CA PRO A 100 -11.49 2.82 15.83
C PRO A 100 -11.71 1.30 15.89
N GLU A 101 -12.89 0.90 16.33
CA GLU A 101 -13.31 -0.50 16.28
C GLU A 101 -13.54 -0.96 14.84
N LEU A 102 -13.27 -2.24 14.58
CA LEU A 102 -13.61 -2.89 13.32
C LEU A 102 -15.13 -3.08 13.29
N ALA A 103 -15.84 -2.10 12.77
CA ALA A 103 -17.29 -2.07 12.78
C ALA A 103 -17.90 -2.31 11.40
N LEU A 104 -19.12 -2.83 11.38
CA LEU A 104 -19.89 -3.09 10.15
C LEU A 104 -20.05 -1.79 9.36
N VAL A 105 -19.86 -1.88 8.05
CA VAL A 105 -20.17 -0.80 7.10
C VAL A 105 -21.64 -0.94 6.72
N GLU A 106 -22.44 0.08 7.07
CA GLU A 106 -23.84 0.14 6.66
C GLU A 106 -23.91 0.60 5.20
N ARG A 107 -24.50 -0.22 4.34
CA ARG A 107 -24.70 0.12 2.93
C ARG A 107 -25.94 0.97 2.80
N GLY A 108 -25.76 2.23 2.38
CA GLY A 108 -26.86 3.10 2.02
C GLY A 108 -27.33 2.81 0.59
N GLY A 109 -28.54 2.26 0.41
CA GLY A 109 -29.16 2.11 -0.89
C GLY A 109 -29.95 0.81 -1.09
N ALA A 110 -30.86 0.81 -2.07
CA ALA A 110 -31.74 -0.31 -2.42
C ALA A 110 -31.00 -1.53 -3.04
N ASP A 111 -29.71 -1.37 -3.37
CA ASP A 111 -28.91 -2.41 -4.05
C ASP A 111 -28.15 -3.31 -3.08
N SER A 112 -28.55 -3.30 -1.81
CA SER A 112 -27.90 -4.09 -0.74
C SER A 112 -28.13 -5.61 -0.83
N GLU A 113 -28.92 -6.09 -1.77
CA GLU A 113 -29.30 -7.51 -1.85
C GLU A 113 -28.46 -8.35 -2.81
N GLU A 114 -27.61 -7.79 -3.68
CA GLU A 114 -27.01 -8.58 -4.76
C GLU A 114 -25.47 -8.65 -4.86
N VAL A 115 -24.71 -8.05 -3.96
CA VAL A 115 -23.24 -8.12 -4.10
C VAL A 115 -22.58 -8.67 -2.85
N GLY A 116 -22.21 -9.94 -2.91
CA GLY A 116 -21.38 -10.65 -1.95
C GLY A 116 -22.11 -11.07 -0.66
N SER A 117 -22.08 -12.33 -0.35
CA SER A 117 -22.69 -12.92 0.86
C SER A 117 -21.98 -12.56 2.17
N GLY A 118 -21.02 -11.61 2.14
CA GLY A 118 -20.16 -11.23 3.26
C GLY A 118 -20.32 -9.79 3.71
N ALA A 119 -20.42 -9.59 5.01
CA ALA A 119 -20.40 -8.26 5.61
C ALA A 119 -19.01 -7.62 5.47
N GLN A 120 -18.97 -6.34 5.09
CA GLN A 120 -17.76 -5.52 5.12
C GLN A 120 -17.63 -4.83 6.47
N TYR A 121 -16.41 -4.79 7.01
CA TYR A 121 -16.08 -4.11 8.26
C TYR A 121 -14.90 -3.17 8.03
N SER A 122 -14.94 -1.99 8.64
CA SER A 122 -13.85 -1.02 8.56
C SER A 122 -13.55 -0.39 9.92
N ALA A 123 -12.29 -0.32 10.28
CA ALA A 123 -11.78 0.35 11.48
C ALA A 123 -11.42 1.81 11.16
N CYS A 124 -12.42 2.59 10.78
CA CYS A 124 -12.27 4.01 10.48
C CYS A 124 -13.43 4.81 11.06
N HIS A 125 -13.14 5.89 11.79
CA HIS A 125 -14.16 6.82 12.29
C HIS A 125 -14.94 7.50 11.16
N ARG A 126 -14.33 7.61 9.97
CA ARG A 126 -14.92 8.29 8.80
C ARG A 126 -15.46 7.34 7.74
N ARG A 127 -15.64 6.05 8.04
CA ARG A 127 -16.14 5.06 7.07
C ARG A 127 -17.49 5.45 6.45
N ASP A 128 -18.39 5.99 7.29
CA ASP A 128 -19.74 6.38 6.85
C ASP A 128 -19.73 7.63 5.98
N GLU A 129 -18.77 8.54 6.19
CA GLU A 129 -18.54 9.69 5.32
C GLU A 129 -17.99 9.26 3.96
N ILE A 130 -17.01 8.33 3.95
CA ILE A 130 -16.44 7.78 2.72
C ILE A 130 -17.56 7.11 1.89
N GLU A 131 -18.47 6.37 2.53
CA GLU A 131 -19.63 5.78 1.87
C GLU A 131 -20.60 6.83 1.33
N ARG A 132 -21.06 7.73 2.19
CA ARG A 132 -22.07 8.73 1.85
C ARG A 132 -21.63 9.64 0.70
N ASP A 133 -20.38 10.11 0.76
CA ASP A 133 -19.84 11.08 -0.19
C ASP A 133 -19.12 10.40 -1.36
N GLN A 134 -19.16 9.06 -1.43
CA GLN A 134 -18.54 8.22 -2.47
C GLN A 134 -17.07 8.62 -2.71
N LEU A 135 -16.33 8.81 -1.62
CA LEU A 135 -14.94 9.25 -1.70
C LEU A 135 -14.06 8.12 -2.19
N ASP A 136 -13.48 8.32 -3.35
CA ASP A 136 -12.49 7.43 -3.92
C ASP A 136 -11.06 7.95 -3.66
N TYR A 137 -10.12 7.22 -4.22
CA TYR A 137 -8.72 7.52 -4.19
C TYR A 137 -8.36 8.95 -4.63
N SER A 138 -8.96 9.45 -5.72
CA SER A 138 -8.64 10.77 -6.27
C SER A 138 -9.08 11.93 -5.36
N HIS A 139 -10.10 11.68 -4.54
CA HIS A 139 -10.60 12.64 -3.55
C HIS A 139 -9.71 12.68 -2.30
N ILE A 140 -9.24 11.51 -1.87
CA ILE A 140 -8.48 11.36 -0.61
C ILE A 140 -6.98 11.61 -0.83
N TYR A 141 -6.44 11.16 -1.96
CA TYR A 141 -5.01 11.25 -2.31
C TYR A 141 -4.81 12.00 -3.62
N PRO A 142 -4.91 13.34 -3.63
CA PRO A 142 -4.75 14.11 -4.86
C PRO A 142 -3.35 13.90 -5.41
N VAL A 143 -3.27 13.50 -6.66
CA VAL A 143 -2.01 13.27 -7.35
C VAL A 143 -1.51 14.60 -7.90
N PRO A 144 -0.30 15.05 -7.56
CA PRO A 144 0.28 16.25 -8.16
C PRO A 144 0.43 16.09 -9.68
N ALA A 145 0.07 17.10 -10.44
CA ALA A 145 0.35 17.12 -11.87
C ALA A 145 1.86 17.00 -12.09
N LEU A 146 2.31 15.94 -12.75
CA LEU A 146 3.70 15.79 -13.12
C LEU A 146 4.05 16.90 -14.13
N LYS A 147 4.97 17.79 -13.77
CA LYS A 147 5.62 18.66 -14.75
C LYS A 147 6.57 17.77 -15.55
N THR A 148 6.21 17.45 -16.78
CA THR A 148 7.10 16.78 -17.73
C THR A 148 8.32 17.70 -17.93
N ALA A 149 9.48 17.27 -17.48
CA ALA A 149 10.70 18.01 -17.74
C ALA A 149 10.98 17.98 -19.25
N GLU A 150 11.36 19.10 -19.83
CA GLU A 150 11.69 19.22 -21.26
C GLU A 150 12.77 18.21 -21.72
N THR A 151 13.60 17.76 -20.80
CA THR A 151 14.64 16.73 -21.01
C THR A 151 14.09 15.35 -21.37
N MET A 152 12.81 15.05 -21.11
CA MET A 152 12.21 13.77 -21.52
C MET A 152 11.99 13.64 -23.04
N SER A 153 12.16 14.72 -23.80
CA SER A 153 12.07 14.71 -25.27
C SER A 153 13.32 14.16 -25.95
N LEU A 154 14.46 14.09 -25.24
CA LEU A 154 15.70 13.58 -25.80
C LEU A 154 15.75 12.04 -25.78
N PRO A 155 16.28 11.40 -26.82
CA PRO A 155 16.61 9.99 -26.81
C PRO A 155 17.49 9.64 -25.61
N HIS A 156 17.31 8.44 -25.02
CA HIS A 156 18.06 8.05 -23.81
C HIS A 156 19.58 8.22 -23.95
N ALA A 157 20.14 7.89 -25.12
CA ALA A 157 21.58 8.00 -25.39
C ALA A 157 22.12 9.43 -25.35
N GLU A 158 21.28 10.45 -25.61
CA GLU A 158 21.64 11.87 -25.67
C GLU A 158 21.42 12.59 -24.34
N ARG A 159 20.81 11.93 -23.35
CA ARG A 159 20.56 12.53 -22.04
C ARG A 159 21.85 12.61 -21.23
N PRO A 160 22.06 13.67 -20.43
CA PRO A 160 23.21 13.76 -19.53
C PRO A 160 23.27 12.58 -18.56
N GLU A 161 24.42 11.98 -18.43
CA GLU A 161 24.68 10.94 -17.44
C GLU A 161 24.71 11.57 -16.05
N VAL A 162 23.98 10.96 -15.10
CA VAL A 162 23.88 11.41 -13.70
C VAL A 162 24.64 10.46 -12.79
N LEU A 163 24.61 9.15 -13.11
CA LEU A 163 25.27 8.12 -12.33
C LEU A 163 25.77 7.02 -13.28
N ARG A 164 27.01 6.58 -13.06
CA ARG A 164 27.56 5.36 -13.65
C ARG A 164 28.01 4.43 -12.54
N VAL A 165 27.54 3.21 -12.61
CA VAL A 165 27.93 2.14 -11.70
C VAL A 165 28.65 1.08 -12.51
N THR A 166 29.84 0.66 -12.06
CA THR A 166 30.65 -0.36 -12.73
C THR A 166 30.97 -1.46 -11.71
N ASP A 167 30.68 -2.70 -12.10
CA ASP A 167 30.98 -3.93 -11.34
C ASP A 167 30.56 -3.84 -9.85
N LEU A 168 29.33 -3.37 -9.62
CA LEU A 168 28.78 -3.28 -8.26
C LEU A 168 28.68 -4.66 -7.64
N VAL A 169 29.33 -4.83 -6.50
CA VAL A 169 29.23 -6.05 -5.69
C VAL A 169 28.75 -5.71 -4.31
N LYS A 170 27.77 -6.45 -3.82
CA LYS A 170 27.27 -6.36 -2.43
C LYS A 170 27.14 -7.74 -1.81
N GLU A 171 27.91 -7.94 -0.77
CA GLU A 171 27.95 -9.18 0.00
C GLU A 171 27.44 -8.98 1.42
N PHE A 172 26.74 -9.96 1.96
CA PHE A 172 26.35 -10.04 3.36
C PHE A 172 26.95 -11.28 4.01
N PRO A 173 27.71 -11.15 5.13
CA PRO A 173 28.26 -12.29 5.81
C PRO A 173 27.16 -13.09 6.52
N LEU A 174 27.14 -14.39 6.31
CA LEU A 174 26.35 -15.33 7.10
C LEU A 174 27.09 -15.64 8.40
N MET A 175 26.48 -15.29 9.53
CA MET A 175 27.05 -15.50 10.85
C MET A 175 26.31 -16.64 11.57
N LYS A 176 27.04 -17.56 12.21
CA LYS A 176 26.49 -18.64 13.02
C LYS A 176 27.03 -18.53 14.45
N GLY A 177 26.17 -18.77 15.44
CA GLY A 177 26.50 -18.76 16.88
C GLY A 177 25.77 -17.65 17.64
N ALA A 178 25.27 -17.96 18.85
CA ALA A 178 24.55 -17.02 19.73
C ALA A 178 25.50 -16.09 20.50
N VAL A 179 26.65 -16.58 20.95
CA VAL A 179 27.62 -15.84 21.75
C VAL A 179 28.87 -15.50 20.93
N PHE A 180 29.44 -16.47 20.24
CA PHE A 180 30.57 -16.26 19.33
C PHE A 180 30.08 -16.36 17.88
N LYS A 181 29.83 -15.21 17.26
CA LYS A 181 29.42 -15.11 15.86
C LYS A 181 30.63 -15.48 14.97
N ARG A 182 30.57 -16.62 14.30
CA ARG A 182 31.58 -17.03 13.32
C ARG A 182 30.96 -16.88 11.91
N ARG A 183 31.72 -16.26 10.99
CA ARG A 183 31.33 -16.22 9.58
C ARG A 183 31.37 -17.64 8.99
N VAL A 184 30.25 -18.14 8.50
CA VAL A 184 30.10 -19.48 7.92
C VAL A 184 29.86 -19.45 6.41
N GLY A 185 29.64 -18.25 5.85
CA GLY A 185 29.42 -18.06 4.42
C GLY A 185 29.18 -16.62 4.06
N THR A 186 28.83 -16.38 2.81
CA THR A 186 28.49 -15.06 2.26
C THR A 186 27.27 -15.19 1.37
N VAL A 187 26.36 -14.25 1.45
CA VAL A 187 25.27 -14.08 0.48
C VAL A 187 25.68 -12.97 -0.47
N HIS A 188 25.78 -13.28 -1.75
CA HIS A 188 26.02 -12.33 -2.80
C HIS A 188 24.66 -11.73 -3.22
N ALA A 189 24.33 -10.55 -2.70
CA ALA A 189 23.06 -9.90 -3.02
C ALA A 189 23.12 -9.17 -4.36
N VAL A 190 24.31 -8.67 -4.73
CA VAL A 190 24.61 -8.09 -6.04
C VAL A 190 25.99 -8.60 -6.43
N ASP A 191 26.15 -9.05 -7.67
CA ASP A 191 27.39 -9.64 -8.16
C ASP A 191 27.73 -9.13 -9.58
N GLY A 192 28.60 -8.12 -9.64
CA GLY A 192 29.15 -7.57 -10.87
C GLY A 192 28.15 -6.83 -11.77
N VAL A 193 27.19 -6.09 -11.17
CA VAL A 193 26.20 -5.34 -11.94
C VAL A 193 26.73 -3.99 -12.37
N SER A 194 26.62 -3.67 -13.68
CA SER A 194 27.01 -2.39 -14.25
C SER A 194 25.82 -1.75 -14.98
N PHE A 195 25.58 -0.46 -14.76
CA PHE A 195 24.54 0.32 -15.42
C PHE A 195 24.85 1.82 -15.39
N ASP A 196 24.16 2.58 -16.24
CA ASP A 196 24.16 4.05 -16.18
C ASP A 196 22.75 4.58 -15.97
N VAL A 197 22.66 5.73 -15.31
CA VAL A 197 21.41 6.48 -15.13
C VAL A 197 21.60 7.83 -15.83
N ARG A 198 20.65 8.18 -16.65
CA ARG A 198 20.62 9.43 -17.39
C ARG A 198 19.40 10.26 -17.00
N ARG A 199 19.54 11.57 -17.06
CA ARG A 199 18.52 12.52 -16.62
C ARG A 199 17.23 12.46 -17.47
#